data_cb8fd9d8146356aa7b495b9ac4e5a4b3
#
_entry.id   cb8fd9d8146356aa7b495b9ac4e5a4b3
#
_cell.length_a   1.000
_cell.length_b   1.000
_cell.length_c   1.000
_cell.angle_alpha   90.00
_cell.angle_beta   90.00
_cell.angle_gamma   90.00
#
_symmetry.space_group_name_H-M   'P 1'
#
loop_
_entity.id
_entity.type
_entity.pdbx_description
1 polymer ?
#
loop_
_entity_poly.entity_id
_entity_poly.type
_entity_poly.pdbx_seq_one_letter_code
_entity_poly.pdbx_strand_id
1 'polypeptide(L)'
;MGKYFGTDGFRGEANKDLTVEHAYKVGRYIGWYFGRNKDHAQVVIGKDTRRSSYMLEYALVAGLTASGADVSLMHVTTTPSVAYITRTDGFDCGIMISASHNPYYDNGIKVLDCNGHKMDAKVENLIEQYIDGEVDEIPFATKDEIGCATDYSVGRNRYLGYLMSIPTRAFKNIRVGLDCANGASSNLAKSVFDALGAKTYVIHSEPDGLNINTNCGSTHIEVLQEYVKEKHLDIGFAYDGDADRCIAVDHRGNIIDGDKIMYVCGKYLKEQGKLNGNTVVTTVMSNMGLYKALEREGIKYEKTAVGDKYVNENMVKNGHCIGGEQSGHIIFSKHATTGDGILTSLKIMEAVIESKKTLAQLVEPVTIYPQLMKNVYVRDKKEAQNDVEVQKVIKEVEDKLGDEGRVLVRESGTEPVVRVMVEADTNEKCLQSVDYIISKMKERGFVIER
;
A
#
# COMPACT_ATOMS: atom_id res chain seq x y z
N MET A 1 -1.16 -17.48 -6.18
CA MET A 1 -0.56 -17.03 -4.92
C MET A 1 0.28 -18.16 -4.40
N GLY A 2 1.45 -17.86 -3.88
CA GLY A 2 2.32 -18.83 -3.24
C GLY A 2 1.75 -19.34 -1.91
N LYS A 3 2.45 -20.26 -1.27
CA LYS A 3 2.10 -20.81 0.03
C LYS A 3 2.35 -19.79 1.16
N TYR A 4 3.44 -19.03 1.06
CA TYR A 4 3.90 -18.05 2.05
C TYR A 4 3.79 -16.62 1.53
N PHE A 5 4.19 -16.36 0.26
CA PHE A 5 4.13 -15.05 -0.35
C PHE A 5 2.74 -14.75 -0.92
N GLY A 6 2.11 -13.74 -0.33
CA GLY A 6 0.85 -13.16 -0.82
C GLY A 6 1.09 -12.04 -1.86
N THR A 7 0.11 -11.17 -2.03
CA THR A 7 0.23 -9.98 -2.93
C THR A 7 1.19 -8.92 -2.38
N ASP A 8 1.54 -8.98 -1.08
CA ASP A 8 2.36 -7.96 -0.41
C ASP A 8 3.39 -8.62 0.54
N GLY A 9 4.14 -9.59 0.03
CA GLY A 9 5.19 -10.30 0.72
C GLY A 9 4.70 -11.48 1.57
N PHE A 10 5.62 -12.05 2.33
CA PHE A 10 5.35 -13.11 3.30
C PHE A 10 4.87 -12.48 4.61
N ARG A 11 3.61 -12.66 4.98
CA ARG A 11 3.01 -12.11 6.20
C ARG A 11 2.48 -13.19 7.12
N GLY A 12 2.54 -12.94 8.42
CA GLY A 12 1.95 -13.80 9.44
C GLY A 12 2.21 -13.31 10.86
N GLU A 13 1.58 -13.98 11.83
CA GLU A 13 1.85 -13.73 13.25
C GLU A 13 3.31 -14.13 13.56
N ALA A 14 4.05 -13.21 14.17
CA ALA A 14 5.48 -13.39 14.43
C ALA A 14 5.73 -14.57 15.38
N ASN A 15 6.71 -15.43 15.07
CA ASN A 15 7.03 -16.68 15.76
C ASN A 15 5.94 -17.77 15.75
N LYS A 16 4.91 -17.60 14.94
CA LYS A 16 3.88 -18.61 14.72
C LYS A 16 3.81 -18.99 13.23
N ASP A 17 3.41 -18.02 12.40
CA ASP A 17 3.30 -18.20 10.95
C ASP A 17 4.58 -17.74 10.24
N LEU A 18 5.20 -16.67 10.73
CA LEU A 18 6.48 -16.13 10.25
C LEU A 18 7.52 -16.23 11.36
N THR A 19 8.42 -17.20 11.27
CA THR A 19 9.44 -17.51 12.27
C THR A 19 10.83 -16.98 11.89
N VAL A 20 11.75 -17.01 12.85
CA VAL A 20 13.18 -16.70 12.60
C VAL A 20 13.79 -17.66 11.59
N GLU A 21 13.35 -18.93 11.58
CA GLU A 21 13.83 -19.92 10.63
C GLU A 21 13.39 -19.58 9.19
N HIS A 22 12.14 -19.16 9.01
CA HIS A 22 11.66 -18.65 7.71
C HIS A 22 12.50 -17.47 7.25
N ALA A 23 12.72 -16.47 8.11
CA ALA A 23 13.51 -15.27 7.79
C ALA A 23 14.97 -15.65 7.44
N TYR A 24 15.59 -16.56 8.20
CA TYR A 24 16.93 -17.08 7.91
C TYR A 24 16.99 -17.74 6.54
N LYS A 25 16.04 -18.62 6.21
CA LYS A 25 15.98 -19.30 4.91
C LYS A 25 15.74 -18.32 3.76
N VAL A 26 14.86 -17.33 3.94
CA VAL A 26 14.69 -16.24 2.95
C VAL A 26 16.03 -15.55 2.69
N GLY A 27 16.74 -15.17 3.75
CA GLY A 27 18.07 -14.57 3.66
C GLY A 27 19.09 -15.48 2.94
N ARG A 28 19.13 -16.77 3.29
CA ARG A 28 19.99 -17.77 2.65
C ARG A 28 19.76 -17.81 1.14
N TYR A 29 18.49 -17.93 0.74
CA TYR A 29 18.13 -18.03 -0.67
C TYR A 29 18.47 -16.76 -1.44
N ILE A 30 18.11 -15.59 -0.93
CA ILE A 30 18.35 -14.30 -1.58
C ILE A 30 19.86 -14.04 -1.74
N GLY A 31 20.66 -14.25 -0.69
CA GLY A 31 22.10 -14.06 -0.75
C GLY A 31 22.75 -14.94 -1.81
N TRP A 32 22.41 -16.23 -1.85
CA TRP A 32 22.87 -17.15 -2.87
C TRP A 32 22.36 -16.79 -4.27
N TYR A 33 21.06 -16.48 -4.41
CA TYR A 33 20.43 -16.22 -5.71
C TYR A 33 21.08 -15.05 -6.43
N PHE A 34 21.31 -13.94 -5.74
CA PHE A 34 21.93 -12.75 -6.33
C PHE A 34 23.45 -12.83 -6.37
N GLY A 35 24.09 -13.66 -5.52
CA GLY A 35 25.54 -13.86 -5.48
C GLY A 35 26.10 -14.80 -6.55
N ARG A 36 25.27 -15.57 -7.27
CA ARG A 36 25.72 -16.61 -8.21
C ARG A 36 26.71 -16.18 -9.29
N ASN A 37 26.71 -14.93 -9.67
CA ASN A 37 27.50 -14.38 -10.77
C ASN A 37 28.36 -13.18 -10.37
N LYS A 38 28.64 -13.01 -9.08
CA LYS A 38 29.44 -11.90 -8.54
C LYS A 38 30.06 -12.30 -7.20
N ASP A 39 31.07 -11.55 -6.77
CA ASP A 39 31.79 -11.85 -5.55
C ASP A 39 30.87 -11.77 -4.32
N HIS A 40 30.11 -10.65 -4.19
CA HIS A 40 29.13 -10.45 -3.14
C HIS A 40 27.86 -9.79 -3.68
N ALA A 41 26.69 -10.37 -3.37
CA ALA A 41 25.41 -9.68 -3.58
C ALA A 41 25.31 -8.51 -2.60
N GLN A 42 24.75 -7.39 -3.06
CA GLN A 42 24.53 -6.19 -2.24
C GLN A 42 23.05 -6.08 -1.89
N VAL A 43 22.70 -6.22 -0.62
CA VAL A 43 21.31 -6.22 -0.14
C VAL A 43 21.08 -5.10 0.87
N VAL A 44 20.04 -4.30 0.68
CA VAL A 44 19.64 -3.28 1.67
C VAL A 44 18.40 -3.74 2.43
N ILE A 45 18.40 -3.55 3.75
CA ILE A 45 17.30 -3.92 4.64
C ILE A 45 16.78 -2.68 5.39
N GLY A 46 15.45 -2.51 5.38
CA GLY A 46 14.72 -1.61 6.26
C GLY A 46 13.66 -2.35 7.06
N LYS A 47 13.18 -1.73 8.13
CA LYS A 47 12.13 -2.29 8.99
C LYS A 47 11.20 -1.22 9.53
N ASP A 48 10.00 -1.61 9.91
CA ASP A 48 9.12 -0.78 10.71
C ASP A 48 9.46 -0.84 12.21
N THR A 49 8.61 -0.25 13.04
CA THR A 49 8.84 -0.10 14.46
C THR A 49 8.46 -1.31 15.31
N ARG A 50 7.92 -2.39 14.74
CA ARG A 50 7.50 -3.60 15.46
C ARG A 50 8.66 -4.21 16.23
N ARG A 51 8.39 -4.68 17.45
CA ARG A 51 9.41 -5.39 18.26
C ARG A 51 9.97 -6.61 17.55
N SER A 52 9.11 -7.38 16.87
CA SER A 52 9.51 -8.58 16.10
C SER A 52 10.37 -8.26 14.87
N SER A 53 10.37 -7.01 14.37
CA SER A 53 11.19 -6.62 13.22
C SER A 53 12.68 -6.75 13.49
N TYR A 54 13.13 -6.52 14.73
CA TYR A 54 14.54 -6.72 15.10
C TYR A 54 14.95 -8.19 15.02
N MET A 55 14.10 -9.08 15.54
CA MET A 55 14.34 -10.53 15.50
C MET A 55 14.46 -11.04 14.07
N LEU A 56 13.53 -10.63 13.20
CA LEU A 56 13.51 -11.03 11.78
C LEU A 56 14.69 -10.42 11.01
N GLU A 57 15.08 -9.17 11.31
CA GLU A 57 16.27 -8.53 10.72
C GLU A 57 17.52 -9.32 10.99
N TYR A 58 17.78 -9.70 12.26
CA TYR A 58 18.96 -10.47 12.62
C TYR A 58 18.99 -11.85 11.95
N ALA A 59 17.84 -12.51 11.83
CA ALA A 59 17.73 -13.79 11.14
C ALA A 59 18.01 -13.66 9.63
N LEU A 60 17.44 -12.66 8.97
CA LEU A 60 17.71 -12.33 7.56
C LEU A 60 19.18 -12.03 7.33
N VAL A 61 19.79 -11.18 8.17
CA VAL A 61 21.21 -10.82 8.08
C VAL A 61 22.09 -12.06 8.20
N ALA A 62 21.82 -12.92 9.19
CA ALA A 62 22.57 -14.16 9.37
C ALA A 62 22.47 -15.07 8.11
N GLY A 63 21.28 -15.20 7.54
CA GLY A 63 21.07 -15.98 6.32
C GLY A 63 21.81 -15.40 5.11
N LEU A 64 21.71 -14.10 4.89
CA LEU A 64 22.34 -13.37 3.79
C LEU A 64 23.86 -13.47 3.86
N THR A 65 24.46 -13.13 5.00
CA THR A 65 25.93 -13.14 5.18
C THR A 65 26.49 -14.55 5.12
N ALA A 66 25.78 -15.55 5.63
CA ALA A 66 26.15 -16.96 5.51
C ALA A 66 26.09 -17.49 4.05
N SER A 67 25.46 -16.76 3.15
CA SER A 67 25.42 -17.04 1.70
C SER A 67 26.27 -16.09 0.87
N GLY A 68 27.15 -15.30 1.50
CA GLY A 68 28.11 -14.43 0.82
C GLY A 68 27.55 -13.08 0.40
N ALA A 69 26.37 -12.66 0.88
CA ALA A 69 25.84 -11.33 0.58
C ALA A 69 26.27 -10.30 1.61
N ASP A 70 26.63 -9.10 1.14
CA ASP A 70 26.82 -7.93 1.99
C ASP A 70 25.49 -7.24 2.25
N VAL A 71 25.28 -6.84 3.49
CA VAL A 71 24.00 -6.29 3.97
C VAL A 71 24.18 -4.86 4.48
N SER A 72 23.37 -3.94 3.96
CA SER A 72 23.29 -2.55 4.36
C SER A 72 22.03 -2.29 5.18
N LEU A 73 22.15 -1.91 6.44
CA LEU A 73 21.05 -1.75 7.38
C LEU A 73 20.59 -0.28 7.46
N MET A 74 19.41 0.01 6.94
CA MET A 74 18.77 1.34 7.07
C MET A 74 18.04 1.51 8.39
N HIS A 75 17.90 0.45 9.20
CA HIS A 75 17.14 0.43 10.44
C HIS A 75 15.65 0.79 10.21
N VAL A 76 15.05 1.53 11.19
CA VAL A 76 13.64 1.94 11.06
C VAL A 76 13.50 2.98 9.95
N THR A 77 12.79 2.59 8.90
CA THR A 77 12.51 3.41 7.73
C THR A 77 11.25 2.90 7.01
N THR A 78 10.75 3.67 6.04
CA THR A 78 9.53 3.36 5.29
C THR A 78 9.79 2.40 4.12
N THR A 79 8.76 1.66 3.69
CA THR A 79 8.82 0.81 2.49
C THR A 79 9.29 1.60 1.26
N PRO A 80 8.72 2.78 0.94
CA PRO A 80 9.21 3.56 -0.21
C PRO A 80 10.66 4.05 -0.07
N SER A 81 11.15 4.25 1.15
CA SER A 81 12.56 4.57 1.39
C SER A 81 13.48 3.42 0.96
N VAL A 82 13.13 2.19 1.34
CA VAL A 82 13.89 0.99 0.90
C VAL A 82 13.84 0.85 -0.62
N ALA A 83 12.67 0.97 -1.23
CA ALA A 83 12.50 0.89 -2.68
C ALA A 83 13.33 1.97 -3.42
N TYR A 84 13.32 3.20 -2.91
CA TYR A 84 14.11 4.29 -3.47
C TYR A 84 15.61 4.00 -3.41
N ILE A 85 16.12 3.61 -2.25
CA ILE A 85 17.56 3.35 -2.04
C ILE A 85 18.01 2.10 -2.80
N THR A 86 17.22 1.05 -2.85
CA THR A 86 17.55 -0.14 -3.66
C THR A 86 17.88 0.26 -5.09
N ARG A 87 17.01 1.07 -5.70
CA ARG A 87 17.17 1.53 -7.08
C ARG A 87 18.31 2.54 -7.28
N THR A 88 18.42 3.52 -6.39
CA THR A 88 19.32 4.67 -6.63
C THR A 88 20.76 4.39 -6.24
N ASP A 89 20.99 3.48 -5.32
CA ASP A 89 22.32 3.14 -4.82
C ASP A 89 22.87 1.84 -5.41
N GLY A 90 22.10 1.22 -6.33
CA GLY A 90 22.56 0.09 -7.11
C GLY A 90 22.62 -1.24 -6.32
N PHE A 91 21.74 -1.41 -5.34
CA PHE A 91 21.59 -2.70 -4.66
C PHE A 91 20.93 -3.75 -5.56
N ASP A 92 21.32 -5.01 -5.37
CA ASP A 92 20.74 -6.13 -6.11
C ASP A 92 19.31 -6.45 -5.65
N CYS A 93 19.07 -6.22 -4.37
CA CYS A 93 17.81 -6.55 -3.71
C CYS A 93 17.57 -5.60 -2.52
N GLY A 94 16.32 -5.21 -2.33
CA GLY A 94 15.85 -4.53 -1.13
C GLY A 94 14.94 -5.44 -0.32
N ILE A 95 15.02 -5.38 0.99
CA ILE A 95 14.13 -6.11 1.88
C ILE A 95 13.49 -5.13 2.87
N MET A 96 12.15 -5.15 2.95
CA MET A 96 11.42 -4.42 3.97
C MET A 96 10.74 -5.39 4.94
N ILE A 97 10.99 -5.19 6.23
CA ILE A 97 10.38 -5.98 7.31
C ILE A 97 9.22 -5.19 7.89
N SER A 98 8.01 -5.52 7.46
CA SER A 98 6.77 -4.89 7.90
C SER A 98 5.54 -5.70 7.49
N ALA A 99 4.48 -5.62 8.29
CA ALA A 99 3.14 -6.06 7.93
C ALA A 99 2.18 -4.86 7.67
N SER A 100 2.73 -3.69 7.27
CA SER A 100 1.95 -2.49 6.91
C SER A 100 0.96 -2.10 8.02
N HIS A 101 -0.34 -2.11 7.75
CA HIS A 101 -1.40 -1.70 8.66
C HIS A 101 -1.88 -2.78 9.65
N ASN A 102 -1.31 -3.98 9.62
CA ASN A 102 -1.67 -5.06 10.54
C ASN A 102 -1.29 -4.72 12.00
N PRO A 103 -1.90 -5.38 13.00
CA PRO A 103 -1.53 -5.23 14.41
C PRO A 103 -0.07 -5.55 14.68
N TYR A 104 0.45 -5.11 15.83
CA TYR A 104 1.87 -5.22 16.20
C TYR A 104 2.41 -6.66 16.28
N TYR A 105 1.55 -7.64 16.53
CA TYR A 105 1.94 -9.06 16.64
C TYR A 105 2.14 -9.74 15.30
N ASP A 106 1.60 -9.18 14.22
CA ASP A 106 1.92 -9.61 12.85
C ASP A 106 3.21 -8.96 12.38
N ASN A 107 3.90 -9.63 11.44
CA ASN A 107 5.00 -9.04 10.71
C ASN A 107 5.04 -9.58 9.26
N GLY A 108 5.96 -9.06 8.45
CA GLY A 108 6.12 -9.48 7.08
C GLY A 108 7.51 -9.24 6.53
N ILE A 109 7.83 -9.93 5.46
CA ILE A 109 9.05 -9.75 4.67
C ILE A 109 8.63 -9.45 3.24
N LYS A 110 8.90 -8.22 2.78
CA LYS A 110 8.70 -7.77 1.40
C LYS A 110 10.05 -7.76 0.71
N VAL A 111 10.15 -8.43 -0.44
CA VAL A 111 11.38 -8.49 -1.23
C VAL A 111 11.21 -7.63 -2.47
N LEU A 112 12.20 -6.77 -2.75
CA LEU A 112 12.22 -5.85 -3.87
C LEU A 112 13.37 -6.20 -4.82
N ASP A 113 13.14 -6.05 -6.12
CA ASP A 113 14.18 -6.19 -7.13
C ASP A 113 15.12 -4.98 -7.17
N CYS A 114 16.18 -5.04 -7.97
CA CYS A 114 17.16 -3.96 -8.12
C CYS A 114 16.58 -2.63 -8.63
N ASN A 115 15.38 -2.64 -9.20
CA ASN A 115 14.67 -1.45 -9.63
C ASN A 115 13.73 -0.89 -8.54
N GLY A 116 13.67 -1.53 -7.37
CA GLY A 116 12.77 -1.17 -6.28
C GLY A 116 11.31 -1.55 -6.51
N HIS A 117 11.03 -2.45 -7.45
CA HIS A 117 9.71 -3.07 -7.62
C HIS A 117 9.60 -4.33 -6.76
N LYS A 118 8.38 -4.77 -6.50
CA LYS A 118 8.13 -6.07 -5.85
C LYS A 118 8.80 -7.18 -6.66
N MET A 119 9.38 -8.15 -5.94
CA MET A 119 10.08 -9.29 -6.54
C MET A 119 9.17 -10.09 -7.48
N ASP A 120 9.73 -10.63 -8.54
CA ASP A 120 9.02 -11.51 -9.46
C ASP A 120 8.52 -12.77 -8.73
N ALA A 121 7.25 -13.12 -8.98
CA ALA A 121 6.60 -14.27 -8.36
C ALA A 121 7.35 -15.61 -8.59
N LYS A 122 8.15 -15.71 -9.66
CA LYS A 122 9.00 -16.90 -9.89
C LYS A 122 10.11 -17.01 -8.84
N VAL A 123 10.71 -15.88 -8.47
CA VAL A 123 11.75 -15.86 -7.43
C VAL A 123 11.13 -16.13 -6.07
N GLU A 124 9.97 -15.52 -5.77
CA GLU A 124 9.20 -15.81 -4.54
C GLU A 124 8.88 -17.30 -4.43
N ASN A 125 8.39 -17.94 -5.49
CA ASN A 125 8.14 -19.39 -5.50
C ASN A 125 9.41 -20.23 -5.26
N LEU A 126 10.55 -19.82 -5.78
CA LEU A 126 11.81 -20.52 -5.52
C LEU A 126 12.27 -20.37 -4.06
N ILE A 127 12.02 -19.21 -3.44
CA ILE A 127 12.24 -19.00 -2.01
C ILE A 127 11.34 -19.95 -1.20
N GLU A 128 10.06 -20.09 -1.58
CA GLU A 128 9.11 -21.00 -0.92
C GLU A 128 9.57 -22.47 -1.01
N GLN A 129 10.00 -22.92 -2.18
CA GLN A 129 10.53 -24.25 -2.37
C GLN A 129 11.76 -24.53 -1.49
N TYR A 130 12.65 -23.53 -1.34
CA TYR A 130 13.78 -23.64 -0.43
C TYR A 130 13.37 -23.68 1.05
N ILE A 131 12.38 -22.90 1.45
CA ILE A 131 11.82 -22.95 2.80
C ILE A 131 11.26 -24.34 3.12
N ASP A 132 10.56 -24.96 2.17
CA ASP A 132 9.94 -26.28 2.32
C ASP A 132 10.94 -27.47 2.13
N GLY A 133 12.18 -27.17 1.75
CA GLY A 133 13.20 -28.20 1.51
C GLY A 133 13.00 -29.00 0.22
N GLU A 134 12.34 -28.40 -0.76
CA GLU A 134 12.07 -29.01 -2.07
C GLU A 134 13.21 -28.82 -3.08
N VAL A 135 14.22 -28.01 -2.73
CA VAL A 135 15.41 -27.75 -3.52
C VAL A 135 16.67 -28.09 -2.72
N ASP A 136 17.79 -28.28 -3.43
CA ASP A 136 19.07 -28.63 -2.82
C ASP A 136 19.53 -27.58 -1.80
N GLU A 137 20.28 -28.06 -0.79
CA GLU A 137 20.92 -27.21 0.20
C GLU A 137 21.86 -26.19 -0.45
N ILE A 138 21.71 -24.93 -0.07
CA ILE A 138 22.60 -23.86 -0.50
C ILE A 138 23.93 -23.97 0.25
N PRO A 139 25.09 -23.97 -0.44
CA PRO A 139 26.38 -24.01 0.24
C PRO A 139 26.59 -22.78 1.13
N PHE A 140 27.30 -22.98 2.23
CA PHE A 140 27.74 -21.86 3.07
C PHE A 140 28.98 -21.20 2.46
N ALA A 141 28.97 -19.87 2.46
CA ALA A 141 30.16 -19.09 2.18
C ALA A 141 31.23 -19.35 3.26
N THR A 142 32.47 -19.36 2.88
CA THR A 142 33.60 -19.64 3.77
C THR A 142 34.70 -18.59 3.61
N LYS A 143 35.47 -18.37 4.65
CA LYS A 143 36.62 -17.46 4.65
C LYS A 143 36.23 -16.05 4.22
N ASP A 144 36.88 -15.54 3.17
CA ASP A 144 36.68 -14.22 2.57
C ASP A 144 35.38 -14.08 1.75
N GLU A 145 34.74 -15.22 1.46
CA GLU A 145 33.42 -15.21 0.81
C GLU A 145 32.25 -14.92 1.77
N ILE A 146 32.49 -14.96 3.11
CA ILE A 146 31.44 -14.63 4.08
C ILE A 146 31.10 -13.14 3.96
N GLY A 147 29.82 -12.84 3.75
CA GLY A 147 29.33 -11.46 3.65
C GLY A 147 29.41 -10.70 4.99
N CYS A 148 29.32 -9.39 4.91
CA CYS A 148 29.32 -8.52 6.09
C CYS A 148 28.02 -7.72 6.21
N ALA A 149 27.76 -7.19 7.42
CA ALA A 149 26.63 -6.29 7.67
C ALA A 149 27.15 -4.93 8.15
N THR A 150 26.66 -3.87 7.55
CA THR A 150 27.05 -2.50 7.85
C THR A 150 25.87 -1.59 8.14
N ASP A 151 26.06 -0.57 8.96
CA ASP A 151 25.09 0.51 9.13
C ASP A 151 24.98 1.34 7.84
N TYR A 152 23.75 1.58 7.39
CA TYR A 152 23.45 2.39 6.22
C TYR A 152 22.35 3.44 6.49
N SER A 153 22.36 4.03 7.67
CA SER A 153 21.44 5.11 8.06
C SER A 153 21.52 6.33 7.12
N VAL A 154 22.63 6.51 6.41
CA VAL A 154 22.81 7.50 5.36
C VAL A 154 21.78 7.34 4.23
N GLY A 155 21.40 6.12 3.88
CA GLY A 155 20.36 5.85 2.87
C GLY A 155 19.04 6.52 3.23
N ARG A 156 18.60 6.40 4.48
CA ARG A 156 17.41 7.10 4.98
C ARG A 156 17.50 8.60 4.83
N ASN A 157 18.66 9.20 5.11
CA ASN A 157 18.86 10.65 4.97
C ASN A 157 18.84 11.09 3.49
N ARG A 158 19.33 10.25 2.58
CA ARG A 158 19.24 10.50 1.13
C ARG A 158 17.80 10.51 0.65
N TYR A 159 16.97 9.57 1.11
CA TYR A 159 15.55 9.56 0.81
C TYR A 159 14.83 10.79 1.37
N LEU A 160 15.16 11.24 2.60
CA LEU A 160 14.64 12.50 3.14
C LEU A 160 15.00 13.69 2.25
N GLY A 161 16.26 13.81 1.87
CA GLY A 161 16.73 14.87 0.95
C GLY A 161 16.01 14.83 -0.41
N TYR A 162 15.76 13.63 -0.92
CA TYR A 162 14.98 13.43 -2.14
C TYR A 162 13.53 13.94 -1.97
N LEU A 163 12.81 13.55 -0.92
CA LEU A 163 11.45 14.03 -0.67
C LEU A 163 11.40 15.56 -0.56
N MET A 164 12.35 16.16 0.16
CA MET A 164 12.44 17.62 0.30
C MET A 164 12.70 18.35 -1.03
N SER A 165 13.30 17.67 -2.01
CA SER A 165 13.60 18.23 -3.34
C SER A 165 12.41 18.21 -4.31
N ILE A 166 11.34 17.47 -4.00
CA ILE A 166 10.21 17.26 -4.91
C ILE A 166 9.29 18.49 -5.01
N PRO A 167 8.85 19.11 -3.88
CA PRO A 167 7.97 20.27 -3.96
C PRO A 167 8.69 21.50 -4.52
N THR A 168 8.02 22.20 -5.44
CA THR A 168 8.53 23.43 -6.04
C THR A 168 8.25 24.68 -5.20
N ARG A 169 7.41 24.56 -4.16
CA ARG A 169 6.98 25.65 -3.29
C ARG A 169 7.15 25.28 -1.82
N ALA A 170 7.49 26.25 -1.00
CA ALA A 170 7.50 26.09 0.45
C ALA A 170 6.06 26.07 1.00
N PHE A 171 5.87 25.33 2.09
CA PHE A 171 4.57 25.15 2.77
C PHE A 171 4.34 26.17 3.89
N LYS A 172 4.89 27.36 3.75
CA LYS A 172 4.83 28.43 4.77
C LYS A 172 3.38 28.79 5.13
N ASN A 173 3.17 28.99 6.43
CA ASN A 173 1.89 29.38 7.02
C ASN A 173 0.77 28.32 6.94
N ILE A 174 1.06 27.09 6.52
CA ILE A 174 0.10 26.00 6.53
C ILE A 174 0.31 25.18 7.81
N ARG A 175 -0.77 24.91 8.54
CA ARG A 175 -0.83 24.11 9.77
C ARG A 175 -1.20 22.69 9.38
N VAL A 176 -0.23 21.77 9.53
CA VAL A 176 -0.37 20.39 9.08
C VAL A 176 -0.41 19.43 10.25
N GLY A 177 -1.45 18.61 10.35
CA GLY A 177 -1.51 17.47 11.27
C GLY A 177 -0.87 16.23 10.64
N LEU A 178 -0.06 15.50 11.40
CA LEU A 178 0.57 14.27 10.96
C LEU A 178 0.29 13.16 11.98
N ASP A 179 -0.40 12.10 11.57
CA ASP A 179 -0.54 10.87 12.33
C ASP A 179 0.42 9.84 11.76
N CYS A 180 1.46 9.51 12.53
CA CYS A 180 2.52 8.61 12.11
C CYS A 180 2.28 7.13 12.47
N ALA A 181 1.08 6.77 12.95
CA ALA A 181 0.71 5.40 13.32
C ALA A 181 1.66 4.70 14.31
N ASN A 182 2.49 5.43 15.05
CA ASN A 182 3.66 4.91 15.77
C ASN A 182 4.54 3.99 14.90
N GLY A 183 4.54 4.22 13.60
CA GLY A 183 5.22 3.44 12.57
C GLY A 183 6.49 4.10 12.06
N ALA A 184 6.93 3.66 10.88
CA ALA A 184 8.18 4.06 10.25
C ALA A 184 8.26 5.54 9.87
N SER A 185 7.11 6.22 9.66
CA SER A 185 7.05 7.65 9.36
C SER A 185 7.36 8.55 10.56
N SER A 186 7.38 8.03 11.80
CA SER A 186 7.54 8.81 13.04
C SER A 186 8.77 9.71 13.04
N ASN A 187 9.88 9.25 12.46
CA ASN A 187 11.14 10.00 12.41
C ASN A 187 11.35 10.74 11.06
N LEU A 188 10.44 10.60 10.10
CA LEU A 188 10.65 11.10 8.74
C LEU A 188 9.67 12.22 8.37
N ALA A 189 8.37 12.00 8.57
CA ALA A 189 7.33 12.89 8.08
C ALA A 189 7.47 14.32 8.61
N LYS A 190 7.62 14.47 9.93
CA LYS A 190 7.82 15.79 10.57
C LYS A 190 9.00 16.52 9.97
N SER A 191 10.16 15.84 9.82
CA SER A 191 11.40 16.46 9.32
C SER A 191 11.23 16.99 7.89
N VAL A 192 10.51 16.28 7.02
CA VAL A 192 10.23 16.72 5.65
C VAL A 192 9.34 17.96 5.64
N PHE A 193 8.22 17.93 6.38
CA PHE A 193 7.29 19.06 6.41
C PHE A 193 7.87 20.31 7.08
N ASP A 194 8.64 20.16 8.16
CA ASP A 194 9.33 21.28 8.81
C ASP A 194 10.37 21.92 7.87
N ALA A 195 11.16 21.10 7.17
CA ALA A 195 12.15 21.59 6.20
C ALA A 195 11.50 22.37 5.06
N LEU A 196 10.28 22.00 4.67
CA LEU A 196 9.49 22.71 3.64
C LEU A 196 8.73 23.93 4.22
N GLY A 197 8.84 24.20 5.53
CA GLY A 197 8.34 25.39 6.20
C GLY A 197 6.88 25.30 6.67
N ALA A 198 6.29 24.11 6.72
CA ALA A 198 4.99 23.89 7.34
C ALA A 198 5.07 24.05 8.87
N LYS A 199 3.93 24.39 9.50
CA LYS A 199 3.78 24.30 10.94
C LYS A 199 3.17 22.94 11.28
N THR A 200 4.00 22.00 11.72
CA THR A 200 3.59 20.62 11.96
C THR A 200 3.07 20.37 13.37
N TYR A 201 2.04 19.55 13.45
CA TYR A 201 1.42 19.03 14.66
C TYR A 201 1.35 17.52 14.55
N VAL A 202 2.13 16.82 15.34
CA VAL A 202 2.32 15.36 15.17
C VAL A 202 1.68 14.60 16.31
N ILE A 203 0.98 13.54 15.98
CA ILE A 203 0.46 12.54 16.92
C ILE A 203 0.96 11.15 16.55
N HIS A 204 0.92 10.22 17.50
CA HIS A 204 1.33 8.83 17.34
C HIS A 204 2.72 8.68 16.68
N SER A 205 3.71 9.36 17.25
CA SER A 205 5.12 9.36 16.77
C SER A 205 6.12 8.86 17.82
N GLU A 206 5.64 8.15 18.83
CA GLU A 206 6.45 7.59 19.93
C GLU A 206 6.31 6.05 19.95
N PRO A 207 6.98 5.36 19.00
CA PRO A 207 6.86 3.90 18.90
C PRO A 207 7.54 3.19 20.06
N ASP A 208 6.85 2.23 20.68
CA ASP A 208 7.37 1.34 21.73
C ASP A 208 7.57 -0.11 21.28
N GLY A 209 7.26 -0.38 20.02
CA GLY A 209 7.34 -1.70 19.39
C GLY A 209 6.06 -2.54 19.48
N LEU A 210 5.06 -2.07 20.25
CA LEU A 210 3.78 -2.75 20.48
C LEU A 210 2.56 -1.88 20.12
N ASN A 211 2.76 -0.59 19.91
CA ASN A 211 1.69 0.39 19.68
C ASN A 211 1.49 0.78 18.22
N ILE A 212 2.23 0.21 17.27
CA ILE A 212 2.08 0.47 15.84
C ILE A 212 0.65 0.15 15.37
N ASN A 213 0.02 1.06 14.63
CA ASN A 213 -1.36 0.97 14.13
C ASN A 213 -2.46 0.81 15.20
N THR A 214 -2.11 0.87 16.48
CA THR A 214 -3.08 0.65 17.55
C THR A 214 -3.92 1.92 17.77
N ASN A 215 -5.17 1.91 17.30
CA ASN A 215 -6.08 3.05 17.34
C ASN A 215 -5.48 4.33 16.75
N CYS A 216 -4.71 4.23 15.69
CA CYS A 216 -4.01 5.34 15.05
C CYS A 216 -3.71 5.08 13.58
N GLY A 217 -3.28 6.12 12.87
CA GLY A 217 -2.88 6.04 11.48
C GLY A 217 -4.05 5.94 10.48
N SER A 218 -3.73 5.50 9.27
CA SER A 218 -4.66 5.52 8.13
C SER A 218 -5.89 4.61 8.30
N THR A 219 -5.85 3.62 9.19
CA THR A 219 -6.96 2.71 9.48
C THR A 219 -7.86 3.17 10.64
N HIS A 220 -7.44 4.19 11.39
CA HIS A 220 -8.15 4.81 12.51
C HIS A 220 -8.15 6.34 12.34
N ILE A 221 -8.63 6.79 11.20
CA ILE A 221 -8.56 8.18 10.76
C ILE A 221 -9.38 9.14 11.63
N GLU A 222 -10.36 8.61 12.37
CA GLU A 222 -11.22 9.39 13.28
C GLU A 222 -10.43 10.20 14.31
N VAL A 223 -9.30 9.68 14.77
CA VAL A 223 -8.44 10.39 15.74
C VAL A 223 -7.83 11.64 15.10
N LEU A 224 -7.35 11.53 13.86
CA LEU A 224 -6.83 12.68 13.13
C LEU A 224 -7.93 13.67 12.76
N GLN A 225 -9.16 13.22 12.46
CA GLN A 225 -10.30 14.08 12.17
C GLN A 225 -10.62 15.00 13.37
N GLU A 226 -10.66 14.43 14.58
CA GLU A 226 -10.89 15.19 15.81
C GLU A 226 -9.74 16.15 16.09
N TYR A 227 -8.48 15.68 15.92
CA TYR A 227 -7.29 16.49 16.13
C TYR A 227 -7.21 17.70 15.20
N VAL A 228 -7.53 17.52 13.91
CA VAL A 228 -7.59 18.62 12.92
C VAL A 228 -8.59 19.68 13.33
N LYS A 229 -9.79 19.28 13.79
CA LYS A 229 -10.82 20.20 14.25
C LYS A 229 -10.42 20.92 15.54
N GLU A 230 -9.94 20.19 16.55
CA GLU A 230 -9.52 20.72 17.86
C GLU A 230 -8.40 21.76 17.72
N LYS A 231 -7.39 21.45 16.94
CA LYS A 231 -6.22 22.33 16.73
C LYS A 231 -6.45 23.36 15.61
N HIS A 232 -7.61 23.35 14.95
CA HIS A 232 -7.93 24.21 13.81
C HIS A 232 -6.83 24.12 12.72
N LEU A 233 -6.45 22.91 12.33
CA LEU A 233 -5.42 22.68 11.31
C LEU A 233 -6.01 22.91 9.91
N ASP A 234 -5.14 23.26 8.96
CA ASP A 234 -5.54 23.47 7.57
C ASP A 234 -5.74 22.14 6.83
N ILE A 235 -4.96 21.13 7.22
CA ILE A 235 -4.94 19.79 6.61
C ILE A 235 -4.33 18.79 7.59
N GLY A 236 -4.75 17.52 7.51
CA GLY A 236 -4.13 16.40 8.21
C GLY A 236 -3.77 15.26 7.26
N PHE A 237 -2.71 14.50 7.61
CA PHE A 237 -2.28 13.30 6.91
C PHE A 237 -2.04 12.18 7.90
N ALA A 238 -2.61 11.00 7.63
CA ALA A 238 -2.37 9.79 8.40
C ALA A 238 -1.70 8.75 7.50
N TYR A 239 -0.66 8.12 8.04
CA TYR A 239 0.09 7.06 7.39
C TYR A 239 -0.27 5.71 8.01
N ASP A 240 0.13 4.62 7.38
CA ASP A 240 0.13 3.29 8.00
C ASP A 240 1.54 2.93 8.53
N GLY A 241 1.69 1.74 9.07
CA GLY A 241 2.90 1.35 9.83
C GLY A 241 4.21 1.47 9.06
N ASP A 242 4.24 1.22 7.75
CA ASP A 242 5.41 1.36 6.88
C ASP A 242 5.32 2.53 5.90
N ALA A 243 4.27 3.34 6.04
CA ALA A 243 4.03 4.60 5.34
C ALA A 243 4.02 4.48 3.80
N ASP A 244 3.56 3.35 3.28
CA ASP A 244 3.28 3.20 1.86
C ASP A 244 1.88 3.73 1.48
N ARG A 245 1.04 4.07 2.50
CA ARG A 245 -0.29 4.65 2.38
C ARG A 245 -0.39 6.02 3.02
N CYS A 246 -1.31 6.84 2.48
CA CYS A 246 -1.70 8.13 3.02
C CYS A 246 -3.21 8.34 2.89
N ILE A 247 -3.87 8.67 3.99
CA ILE A 247 -5.23 9.20 4.01
C ILE A 247 -5.15 10.62 4.52
N ALA A 248 -5.88 11.55 3.88
CA ALA A 248 -5.87 12.94 4.29
C ALA A 248 -7.19 13.34 4.98
N VAL A 249 -7.12 14.45 5.72
CA VAL A 249 -8.27 15.08 6.38
C VAL A 249 -8.27 16.56 6.03
N ASP A 250 -9.40 17.10 5.58
CA ASP A 250 -9.54 18.53 5.31
C ASP A 250 -9.75 19.33 6.62
N HIS A 251 -9.67 20.66 6.53
CA HIS A 251 -9.86 21.57 7.68
C HIS A 251 -11.22 21.47 8.37
N ARG A 252 -12.22 20.81 7.74
CA ARG A 252 -13.54 20.54 8.31
C ARG A 252 -13.60 19.20 9.02
N GLY A 253 -12.54 18.40 8.93
CA GLY A 253 -12.48 17.06 9.46
C GLY A 253 -13.07 15.98 8.53
N ASN A 254 -13.29 16.28 7.25
CA ASN A 254 -13.76 15.27 6.30
C ASN A 254 -12.61 14.39 5.83
N ILE A 255 -12.87 13.10 5.67
CA ILE A 255 -11.91 12.12 5.16
C ILE A 255 -11.72 12.32 3.64
N ILE A 256 -10.46 12.35 3.24
CA ILE A 256 -10.02 12.37 1.86
C ILE A 256 -9.22 11.08 1.63
N ASP A 257 -9.94 10.06 1.18
CA ASP A 257 -9.39 8.73 0.90
C ASP A 257 -8.58 8.69 -0.41
N GLY A 258 -8.03 7.52 -0.73
CA GLY A 258 -7.21 7.36 -1.93
C GLY A 258 -7.91 7.72 -3.23
N ASP A 259 -9.22 7.52 -3.32
CA ASP A 259 -10.01 7.90 -4.49
C ASP A 259 -10.03 9.42 -4.69
N LYS A 260 -10.34 10.17 -3.63
CA LYS A 260 -10.30 11.64 -3.65
C LYS A 260 -8.89 12.16 -3.88
N ILE A 261 -7.87 11.51 -3.32
CA ILE A 261 -6.45 11.85 -3.53
C ILE A 261 -6.09 11.67 -5.01
N MET A 262 -6.45 10.52 -5.61
CA MET A 262 -6.21 10.28 -7.04
C MET A 262 -6.91 11.31 -7.94
N TYR A 263 -8.12 11.71 -7.59
CA TYR A 263 -8.81 12.78 -8.32
C TYR A 263 -8.06 14.12 -8.23
N VAL A 264 -7.71 14.56 -7.02
CA VAL A 264 -7.00 15.84 -6.80
C VAL A 264 -5.66 15.84 -7.53
N CYS A 265 -4.85 14.80 -7.34
CA CYS A 265 -3.53 14.72 -7.94
C CYS A 265 -3.60 14.49 -9.46
N GLY A 266 -4.54 13.67 -9.94
CA GLY A 266 -4.75 13.45 -11.37
C GLY A 266 -5.16 14.74 -12.10
N LYS A 267 -6.12 15.48 -11.53
CA LYS A 267 -6.52 16.79 -12.06
C LYS A 267 -5.37 17.79 -12.06
N TYR A 268 -4.64 17.89 -10.94
CA TYR A 268 -3.47 18.75 -10.85
C TYR A 268 -2.42 18.41 -11.90
N LEU A 269 -2.09 17.13 -12.09
CA LEU A 269 -1.15 16.70 -13.13
C LEU A 269 -1.64 17.03 -14.53
N LYS A 270 -2.95 16.90 -14.81
CA LYS A 270 -3.56 17.28 -16.08
C LYS A 270 -3.40 18.78 -16.34
N GLU A 271 -3.74 19.63 -15.37
CA GLU A 271 -3.60 21.09 -15.45
C GLU A 271 -2.14 21.53 -15.72
N GLN A 272 -1.18 20.74 -15.22
CA GLN A 272 0.26 20.94 -15.48
C GLN A 272 0.74 20.34 -16.81
N GLY A 273 -0.11 19.67 -17.58
CA GLY A 273 0.27 18.96 -18.80
C GLY A 273 1.19 17.74 -18.55
N LYS A 274 1.13 17.18 -17.34
CA LYS A 274 2.00 16.08 -16.87
C LYS A 274 1.26 14.75 -16.66
N LEU A 275 -0.04 14.69 -16.96
CA LEU A 275 -0.83 13.45 -16.84
C LEU A 275 -0.65 12.60 -18.10
N ASN A 276 0.27 11.66 -18.07
CA ASN A 276 0.60 10.80 -19.21
C ASN A 276 -0.65 10.00 -19.68
N GLY A 277 -0.91 10.03 -21.00
CA GLY A 277 -2.08 9.37 -21.58
C GLY A 277 -3.42 9.96 -21.11
N ASN A 278 -3.39 11.06 -20.33
CA ASN A 278 -4.56 11.65 -19.66
C ASN A 278 -5.34 10.60 -18.85
N THR A 279 -4.62 9.69 -18.17
CA THR A 279 -5.20 8.49 -17.53
C THR A 279 -4.75 8.36 -16.07
N VAL A 280 -5.67 7.97 -15.20
CA VAL A 280 -5.44 7.54 -13.81
C VAL A 280 -5.71 6.04 -13.72
N VAL A 281 -4.79 5.27 -13.13
CA VAL A 281 -4.97 3.83 -12.91
C VAL A 281 -5.53 3.59 -11.51
N THR A 282 -6.58 2.77 -11.42
CA THR A 282 -7.22 2.46 -10.14
C THR A 282 -7.66 0.99 -10.11
N THR A 283 -8.31 0.55 -9.04
CA THR A 283 -8.82 -0.82 -8.94
C THR A 283 -10.34 -0.86 -9.10
N VAL A 284 -10.89 -2.06 -9.32
CA VAL A 284 -12.34 -2.28 -9.35
C VAL A 284 -13.04 -1.91 -8.03
N MET A 285 -12.30 -1.65 -6.94
CA MET A 285 -12.85 -1.25 -5.65
C MET A 285 -13.03 0.26 -5.49
N SER A 286 -12.42 1.09 -6.35
CA SER A 286 -12.62 2.54 -6.28
C SER A 286 -14.07 2.91 -6.45
N ASN A 287 -14.52 3.90 -5.68
CA ASN A 287 -15.90 4.35 -5.65
C ASN A 287 -16.35 4.92 -7.02
N MET A 288 -17.58 4.66 -7.40
CA MET A 288 -18.16 5.16 -8.66
C MET A 288 -18.08 6.69 -8.76
N GLY A 289 -18.09 7.38 -7.64
CA GLY A 289 -17.93 8.83 -7.56
C GLY A 289 -16.58 9.32 -8.11
N LEU A 290 -15.49 8.55 -7.93
CA LEU A 290 -14.20 8.85 -8.56
C LEU A 290 -14.32 8.81 -10.09
N TYR A 291 -14.90 7.74 -10.64
CA TYR A 291 -15.01 7.58 -12.09
C TYR A 291 -15.80 8.73 -12.72
N LYS A 292 -16.96 9.06 -12.15
CA LYS A 292 -17.78 10.17 -12.63
C LYS A 292 -17.10 11.53 -12.50
N ALA A 293 -16.31 11.73 -11.45
CA ALA A 293 -15.55 12.96 -11.28
C ALA A 293 -14.41 13.08 -12.32
N LEU A 294 -13.69 11.98 -12.60
CA LEU A 294 -12.67 11.94 -13.64
C LEU A 294 -13.27 12.18 -15.04
N GLU A 295 -14.40 11.56 -15.35
CA GLU A 295 -15.12 11.74 -16.61
C GLU A 295 -15.51 13.20 -16.85
N ARG A 296 -16.06 13.87 -15.83
CA ARG A 296 -16.40 15.31 -15.89
C ARG A 296 -15.19 16.20 -16.20
N GLU A 297 -14.02 15.81 -15.71
CA GLU A 297 -12.77 16.51 -16.03
C GLU A 297 -12.17 16.03 -17.37
N GLY A 298 -12.79 15.10 -18.09
CA GLY A 298 -12.25 14.48 -19.30
C GLY A 298 -10.93 13.75 -19.04
N ILE A 299 -10.76 13.16 -17.85
CA ILE A 299 -9.65 12.29 -17.48
C ILE A 299 -10.08 10.83 -17.67
N LYS A 300 -9.28 10.06 -18.38
CA LYS A 300 -9.49 8.63 -18.56
C LYS A 300 -9.08 7.87 -17.29
N TYR A 301 -9.64 6.69 -17.10
CA TYR A 301 -9.20 5.77 -16.05
C TYR A 301 -9.10 4.34 -16.55
N GLU A 302 -8.20 3.58 -15.94
CA GLU A 302 -8.08 2.14 -16.13
C GLU A 302 -8.32 1.42 -14.81
N LYS A 303 -9.12 0.35 -14.84
CA LYS A 303 -9.47 -0.46 -13.66
C LYS A 303 -8.65 -1.74 -13.67
N THR A 304 -7.95 -2.03 -12.59
CA THR A 304 -7.24 -3.30 -12.39
C THR A 304 -7.97 -4.17 -11.37
N ALA A 305 -7.52 -5.41 -11.23
CA ALA A 305 -7.84 -6.22 -10.05
C ALA A 305 -7.32 -5.52 -8.77
N VAL A 306 -7.87 -5.91 -7.61
CA VAL A 306 -7.45 -5.39 -6.31
C VAL A 306 -6.04 -5.83 -5.97
N GLY A 307 -5.20 -4.90 -5.59
CA GLY A 307 -3.80 -5.08 -5.22
C GLY A 307 -2.88 -4.11 -5.97
N ASP A 308 -2.03 -3.46 -5.22
CA ASP A 308 -1.07 -2.47 -5.71
C ASP A 308 -0.15 -3.00 -6.82
N LYS A 309 0.16 -4.31 -6.78
CA LYS A 309 0.92 -5.01 -7.83
C LYS A 309 0.26 -4.83 -9.21
N TYR A 310 -1.05 -5.04 -9.31
CA TYR A 310 -1.76 -4.93 -10.58
C TYR A 310 -1.86 -3.49 -11.06
N VAL A 311 -1.98 -2.54 -10.13
CA VAL A 311 -1.93 -1.10 -10.45
C VAL A 311 -0.56 -0.75 -11.03
N ASN A 312 0.52 -1.15 -10.36
CA ASN A 312 1.88 -0.87 -10.80
C ASN A 312 2.20 -1.55 -12.15
N GLU A 313 1.85 -2.81 -12.34
CA GLU A 313 2.02 -3.53 -13.61
C GLU A 313 1.32 -2.82 -14.77
N ASN A 314 0.10 -2.36 -14.56
CA ASN A 314 -0.65 -1.58 -15.55
C ASN A 314 0.04 -0.24 -15.86
N MET A 315 0.46 0.48 -14.81
CA MET A 315 1.15 1.77 -14.98
C MET A 315 2.45 1.63 -15.77
N VAL A 316 3.27 0.63 -15.43
CA VAL A 316 4.54 0.37 -16.13
C VAL A 316 4.30 -0.01 -17.59
N LYS A 317 3.35 -0.93 -17.84
CA LYS A 317 3.03 -1.42 -19.19
C LYS A 317 2.54 -0.31 -20.12
N ASN A 318 1.73 0.61 -19.60
CA ASN A 318 1.04 1.63 -20.40
C ASN A 318 1.67 3.03 -20.25
N GLY A 319 2.72 3.18 -19.41
CA GLY A 319 3.43 4.46 -19.21
C GLY A 319 2.62 5.50 -18.42
N HIS A 320 1.69 5.06 -17.56
CA HIS A 320 0.88 5.97 -16.75
C HIS A 320 1.68 6.53 -15.57
N CYS A 321 1.40 7.78 -15.20
CA CYS A 321 2.19 8.50 -14.19
C CYS A 321 1.57 8.51 -12.78
N ILE A 322 0.29 8.16 -12.64
CA ILE A 322 -0.41 8.08 -11.36
C ILE A 322 -1.37 6.91 -11.35
N GLY A 323 -1.39 6.19 -10.25
CA GLY A 323 -2.36 5.15 -9.97
C GLY A 323 -2.40 4.81 -8.49
N GLY A 324 -3.42 4.07 -8.06
CA GLY A 324 -3.52 3.69 -6.66
C GLY A 324 -4.83 3.01 -6.28
N GLU A 325 -5.05 2.96 -4.98
CA GLU A 325 -6.18 2.30 -4.35
C GLU A 325 -6.90 3.25 -3.38
N GLN A 326 -8.18 3.01 -3.14
CA GLN A 326 -8.98 3.75 -2.14
C GLN A 326 -8.32 3.73 -0.74
N SER A 327 -7.57 2.68 -0.41
CA SER A 327 -6.82 2.55 0.85
C SER A 327 -5.72 3.60 1.06
N GLY A 328 -5.43 4.43 0.05
CA GLY A 328 -4.40 5.47 0.12
C GLY A 328 -3.01 5.04 -0.38
N HIS A 329 -2.87 3.83 -0.92
CA HIS A 329 -1.64 3.39 -1.60
C HIS A 329 -1.59 4.04 -2.98
N ILE A 330 -0.87 5.15 -3.12
CA ILE A 330 -0.80 5.95 -4.34
C ILE A 330 0.62 5.94 -4.89
N ILE A 331 0.74 5.61 -6.17
CA ILE A 331 2.00 5.52 -6.90
C ILE A 331 2.13 6.72 -7.85
N PHE A 332 3.23 7.44 -7.75
CA PHE A 332 3.64 8.46 -8.72
C PHE A 332 4.88 7.94 -9.46
N SER A 333 4.71 7.32 -10.64
CA SER A 333 5.77 6.57 -11.33
C SER A 333 7.03 7.38 -11.64
N LYS A 334 6.92 8.71 -11.78
CA LYS A 334 8.06 9.60 -11.93
C LYS A 334 8.98 9.61 -10.69
N HIS A 335 8.43 9.31 -9.52
CA HIS A 335 9.09 9.51 -8.24
C HIS A 335 9.33 8.21 -7.48
N ALA A 336 8.37 7.28 -7.52
CA ALA A 336 8.39 6.05 -6.75
C ALA A 336 7.92 4.85 -7.58
N THR A 337 8.38 3.66 -7.22
CA THR A 337 8.02 2.38 -7.83
C THR A 337 6.94 1.63 -7.05
N THR A 338 6.57 2.16 -5.89
CA THR A 338 5.51 1.66 -5.00
C THR A 338 4.74 2.85 -4.44
N GLY A 339 3.68 2.59 -3.68
CA GLY A 339 3.01 3.63 -2.91
C GLY A 339 3.97 4.32 -1.94
N ASP A 340 3.79 5.62 -1.78
CA ASP A 340 4.60 6.45 -0.89
C ASP A 340 3.69 7.48 -0.22
N GLY A 341 3.38 7.23 1.05
CA GLY A 341 2.45 8.06 1.80
C GLY A 341 2.97 9.48 2.03
N ILE A 342 4.27 9.64 2.32
CA ILE A 342 4.87 10.97 2.53
C ILE A 342 4.90 11.73 1.20
N LEU A 343 5.34 11.11 0.12
CA LEU A 343 5.29 11.70 -1.22
C LEU A 343 3.86 12.10 -1.61
N THR A 344 2.89 11.23 -1.34
CA THR A 344 1.47 11.50 -1.62
C THR A 344 1.00 12.76 -0.89
N SER A 345 1.32 12.89 0.40
CA SER A 345 0.99 14.08 1.17
C SER A 345 1.66 15.35 0.61
N LEU A 346 2.91 15.26 0.14
CA LEU A 346 3.59 16.37 -0.53
C LEU A 346 2.91 16.76 -1.85
N LYS A 347 2.44 15.80 -2.64
CA LYS A 347 1.72 16.05 -3.89
C LYS A 347 0.36 16.71 -3.67
N ILE A 348 -0.35 16.34 -2.61
CA ILE A 348 -1.58 17.02 -2.19
C ILE A 348 -1.26 18.47 -1.79
N MET A 349 -0.20 18.70 -1.02
CA MET A 349 0.23 20.04 -0.64
C MET A 349 0.58 20.91 -1.84
N GLU A 350 1.27 20.36 -2.86
CA GLU A 350 1.52 21.07 -4.12
C GLU A 350 0.21 21.50 -4.80
N ALA A 351 -0.76 20.57 -4.92
CA ALA A 351 -2.07 20.86 -5.52
C ALA A 351 -2.83 21.96 -4.76
N VAL A 352 -2.82 21.92 -3.42
CA VAL A 352 -3.45 22.93 -2.57
C VAL A 352 -2.81 24.31 -2.77
N ILE A 353 -1.48 24.39 -2.72
CA ILE A 353 -0.75 25.67 -2.80
C ILE A 353 -0.84 26.28 -4.20
N GLU A 354 -0.65 25.50 -5.25
CA GLU A 354 -0.65 26.00 -6.63
C GLU A 354 -2.05 26.44 -7.07
N SER A 355 -3.09 25.70 -6.67
CA SER A 355 -4.48 26.07 -6.97
C SER A 355 -5.01 27.25 -6.12
N LYS A 356 -4.35 27.56 -4.99
CA LYS A 356 -4.81 28.49 -3.97
C LYS A 356 -6.21 28.15 -3.41
N LYS A 357 -6.54 26.85 -3.38
CA LYS A 357 -7.80 26.30 -2.84
C LYS A 357 -7.51 25.44 -1.62
N THR A 358 -8.49 25.35 -0.73
CA THR A 358 -8.42 24.36 0.35
C THR A 358 -8.63 22.95 -0.20
N LEU A 359 -8.15 21.93 0.53
CA LEU A 359 -8.38 20.53 0.14
C LEU A 359 -9.89 20.22 0.01
N ALA A 360 -10.72 20.76 0.91
CA ALA A 360 -12.18 20.64 0.83
C ALA A 360 -12.76 21.16 -0.50
N GLN A 361 -12.25 22.28 -1.00
CA GLN A 361 -12.67 22.82 -2.30
C GLN A 361 -12.19 21.98 -3.49
N LEU A 362 -11.01 21.38 -3.38
CA LEU A 362 -10.45 20.55 -4.45
C LEU A 362 -11.24 19.24 -4.64
N VAL A 363 -11.76 18.67 -3.56
CA VAL A 363 -12.51 17.42 -3.59
C VAL A 363 -14.02 17.58 -3.76
N GLU A 364 -14.54 18.80 -3.71
CA GLU A 364 -15.98 19.09 -3.85
C GLU A 364 -16.65 18.39 -5.06
N PRO A 365 -15.99 18.25 -6.22
CA PRO A 365 -16.57 17.54 -7.36
C PRO A 365 -16.73 16.04 -7.17
N VAL A 366 -16.11 15.42 -6.15
CA VAL A 366 -16.17 13.98 -5.92
C VAL A 366 -17.29 13.63 -4.97
N THR A 367 -18.40 13.15 -5.50
CA THR A 367 -19.53 12.64 -4.70
C THR A 367 -19.30 11.17 -4.39
N ILE A 368 -19.16 10.80 -3.13
CA ILE A 368 -19.03 9.39 -2.73
C ILE A 368 -20.42 8.73 -2.72
N TYR A 369 -20.55 7.67 -3.50
CA TYR A 369 -21.75 6.85 -3.53
C TYR A 369 -21.76 5.90 -2.31
N PRO A 370 -22.90 5.76 -1.62
CA PRO A 370 -23.09 4.70 -0.64
C PRO A 370 -22.67 3.35 -1.18
N GLN A 371 -21.96 2.57 -0.38
CA GLN A 371 -21.45 1.26 -0.74
C GLN A 371 -21.78 0.25 0.36
N LEU A 372 -22.33 -0.89 -0.01
CA LEU A 372 -22.53 -2.02 0.90
C LEU A 372 -21.85 -3.26 0.34
N MET A 373 -21.03 -3.90 1.15
CA MET A 373 -20.40 -5.17 0.81
C MET A 373 -20.73 -6.22 1.88
N LYS A 374 -21.19 -7.40 1.45
CA LYS A 374 -21.39 -8.56 2.33
C LYS A 374 -20.50 -9.72 1.87
N ASN A 375 -19.87 -10.39 2.84
CA ASN A 375 -19.15 -11.63 2.63
C ASN A 375 -20.13 -12.80 2.75
N VAL A 376 -20.25 -13.60 1.69
CA VAL A 376 -21.16 -14.76 1.63
C VAL A 376 -20.33 -16.03 1.66
N TYR A 377 -20.44 -16.82 2.71
CA TYR A 377 -19.79 -18.13 2.81
C TYR A 377 -20.44 -19.11 1.85
N VAL A 378 -19.64 -19.71 0.97
CA VAL A 378 -20.12 -20.60 -0.10
C VAL A 378 -19.32 -21.89 -0.15
N ARG A 379 -19.93 -22.96 -0.68
CA ARG A 379 -19.26 -24.26 -0.85
C ARG A 379 -18.19 -24.21 -1.94
N ASP A 380 -18.55 -23.68 -3.08
CA ASP A 380 -17.64 -23.43 -4.22
C ASP A 380 -17.80 -21.99 -4.68
N LYS A 381 -16.70 -21.22 -4.63
CA LYS A 381 -16.70 -19.80 -4.99
C LYS A 381 -16.95 -19.59 -6.47
N LYS A 382 -16.32 -20.42 -7.30
CA LYS A 382 -16.41 -20.30 -8.77
C LYS A 382 -17.79 -20.68 -9.26
N GLU A 383 -18.35 -21.75 -8.74
CA GLU A 383 -19.68 -22.21 -9.09
C GLU A 383 -20.72 -21.16 -8.67
N ALA A 384 -20.65 -20.66 -7.42
CA ALA A 384 -21.57 -19.66 -6.90
C ALA A 384 -21.52 -18.33 -7.68
N GLN A 385 -20.32 -17.87 -8.06
CA GLN A 385 -20.16 -16.64 -8.82
C GLN A 385 -20.63 -16.78 -10.28
N ASN A 386 -20.43 -17.94 -10.92
CA ASN A 386 -20.70 -18.14 -12.35
C ASN A 386 -22.03 -18.83 -12.63
N ASP A 387 -22.87 -19.10 -11.61
CA ASP A 387 -24.20 -19.69 -11.80
C ASP A 387 -25.09 -18.78 -12.65
N VAL A 388 -25.75 -19.35 -13.65
CA VAL A 388 -26.52 -18.62 -14.65
C VAL A 388 -27.65 -17.78 -14.04
N GLU A 389 -28.35 -18.32 -13.02
CA GLU A 389 -29.44 -17.61 -12.37
C GLU A 389 -28.92 -16.49 -11.45
N VAL A 390 -27.77 -16.70 -10.78
CA VAL A 390 -27.11 -15.65 -10.00
C VAL A 390 -26.64 -14.51 -10.91
N GLN A 391 -26.00 -14.84 -12.04
CA GLN A 391 -25.54 -13.84 -13.02
C GLN A 391 -26.73 -13.08 -13.66
N LYS A 392 -27.86 -13.73 -13.87
CA LYS A 392 -29.07 -13.08 -14.34
C LYS A 392 -29.59 -12.05 -13.34
N VAL A 393 -29.65 -12.39 -12.06
CA VAL A 393 -30.05 -11.45 -11.00
C VAL A 393 -29.05 -10.30 -10.86
N ILE A 394 -27.74 -10.55 -10.95
CA ILE A 394 -26.74 -9.49 -10.97
C ILE A 394 -27.03 -8.50 -12.09
N LYS A 395 -27.26 -8.97 -13.30
CA LYS A 395 -27.58 -8.14 -14.44
C LYS A 395 -28.90 -7.36 -14.27
N GLU A 396 -29.94 -8.01 -13.74
CA GLU A 396 -31.22 -7.34 -13.42
C GLU A 396 -31.02 -6.17 -12.43
N VAL A 397 -30.14 -6.35 -11.44
CA VAL A 397 -29.80 -5.29 -10.48
C VAL A 397 -29.00 -4.19 -11.18
N GLU A 398 -28.01 -4.51 -12.00
CA GLU A 398 -27.24 -3.54 -12.78
C GLU A 398 -28.15 -2.71 -13.70
N ASP A 399 -29.04 -3.35 -14.43
CA ASP A 399 -29.97 -2.70 -15.32
C ASP A 399 -30.94 -1.76 -14.56
N LYS A 400 -31.37 -2.16 -13.34
CA LYS A 400 -32.23 -1.34 -12.46
C LYS A 400 -31.50 -0.14 -11.87
N LEU A 401 -30.22 -0.28 -11.53
CA LEU A 401 -29.39 0.81 -10.99
C LEU A 401 -28.96 1.80 -12.09
N GLY A 402 -28.78 1.30 -13.33
CA GLY A 402 -28.33 2.12 -14.46
C GLY A 402 -27.04 2.87 -14.16
N ASP A 403 -27.01 4.16 -14.52
CA ASP A 403 -25.85 5.03 -14.29
C ASP A 403 -25.70 5.50 -12.83
N GLU A 404 -26.66 5.17 -11.95
CA GLU A 404 -26.67 5.61 -10.55
C GLU A 404 -26.14 4.54 -9.59
N GLY A 405 -25.70 3.40 -10.10
CA GLY A 405 -25.13 2.35 -9.27
C GLY A 405 -24.32 1.33 -10.05
N ARG A 406 -23.72 0.40 -9.33
CA ARG A 406 -23.00 -0.74 -9.88
C ARG A 406 -22.99 -1.92 -8.93
N VAL A 407 -22.77 -3.10 -9.49
CA VAL A 407 -22.61 -4.34 -8.75
C VAL A 407 -21.19 -4.87 -8.96
N LEU A 408 -20.58 -5.41 -7.92
CA LEU A 408 -19.33 -6.15 -8.00
C LEU A 408 -19.44 -7.43 -7.16
N VAL A 409 -19.48 -8.58 -7.85
CA VAL A 409 -19.46 -9.88 -7.21
C VAL A 409 -18.14 -10.58 -7.54
N ARG A 410 -17.36 -10.94 -6.51
CA ARG A 410 -16.05 -11.54 -6.70
C ARG A 410 -15.68 -12.54 -5.63
N GLU A 411 -14.84 -13.49 -5.99
CA GLU A 411 -14.23 -14.42 -5.04
C GLU A 411 -13.26 -13.71 -4.10
N SER A 412 -13.22 -14.15 -2.84
CA SER A 412 -12.12 -13.79 -1.94
C SER A 412 -10.89 -14.65 -2.26
N GLY A 413 -9.70 -14.02 -2.32
CA GLY A 413 -8.44 -14.74 -2.54
C GLY A 413 -8.01 -15.62 -1.37
N THR A 414 -8.41 -15.24 -0.14
CA THR A 414 -7.92 -15.87 1.10
C THR A 414 -8.99 -16.63 1.88
N GLU A 415 -10.26 -16.28 1.73
CA GLU A 415 -11.37 -16.84 2.50
C GLU A 415 -12.33 -17.63 1.60
N PRO A 416 -13.08 -18.59 2.14
CA PRO A 416 -14.11 -19.35 1.40
C PRO A 416 -15.41 -18.53 1.24
N VAL A 417 -15.29 -17.28 0.76
CA VAL A 417 -16.42 -16.38 0.58
C VAL A 417 -16.46 -15.79 -0.84
N VAL A 418 -17.66 -15.50 -1.29
CA VAL A 418 -17.92 -14.58 -2.40
C VAL A 418 -18.32 -13.24 -1.79
N ARG A 419 -17.68 -12.18 -2.26
CA ARG A 419 -17.97 -10.80 -1.83
C ARG A 419 -18.97 -10.19 -2.79
N VAL A 420 -20.13 -9.80 -2.26
CA VAL A 420 -21.19 -9.12 -3.00
C VAL A 420 -21.18 -7.66 -2.58
N MET A 421 -20.81 -6.77 -3.48
CA MET A 421 -20.76 -5.32 -3.27
C MET A 421 -21.71 -4.61 -4.22
N VAL A 422 -22.45 -3.66 -3.70
CA VAL A 422 -23.30 -2.74 -4.49
C VAL A 422 -22.98 -1.30 -4.05
N GLU A 423 -22.83 -0.43 -5.03
CA GLU A 423 -22.86 1.01 -4.87
C GLU A 423 -24.14 1.56 -5.51
N ALA A 424 -24.77 2.53 -4.84
CA ALA A 424 -25.96 3.20 -5.34
C ALA A 424 -26.07 4.60 -4.75
N ASP A 425 -27.05 5.37 -5.23
CA ASP A 425 -27.34 6.72 -4.72
C ASP A 425 -27.83 6.75 -3.26
N THR A 426 -28.36 5.64 -2.74
CA THR A 426 -28.82 5.51 -1.34
C THR A 426 -28.40 4.19 -0.71
N ASN A 427 -28.20 4.22 0.63
CA ASN A 427 -27.91 3.01 1.42
C ASN A 427 -29.03 1.95 1.30
N GLU A 428 -30.29 2.41 1.19
CA GLU A 428 -31.44 1.51 1.07
C GLU A 428 -31.40 0.70 -0.24
N LYS A 429 -31.09 1.35 -1.36
CA LYS A 429 -30.92 0.66 -2.66
C LYS A 429 -29.74 -0.31 -2.60
N CYS A 430 -28.62 0.06 -1.95
CA CYS A 430 -27.49 -0.85 -1.73
C CYS A 430 -27.94 -2.11 -0.99
N LEU A 431 -28.64 -1.95 0.13
CA LEU A 431 -29.09 -3.06 0.97
C LEU A 431 -30.05 -3.98 0.23
N GLN A 432 -31.10 -3.42 -0.40
CA GLN A 432 -32.07 -4.20 -1.17
C GLN A 432 -31.40 -4.99 -2.29
N SER A 433 -30.47 -4.40 -3.00
CA SER A 433 -29.76 -5.03 -4.11
C SER A 433 -28.84 -6.15 -3.66
N VAL A 434 -28.06 -5.92 -2.60
CA VAL A 434 -27.17 -6.94 -2.02
C VAL A 434 -27.99 -8.11 -1.50
N ASP A 435 -29.08 -7.85 -0.78
CA ASP A 435 -29.93 -8.89 -0.20
C ASP A 435 -30.66 -9.70 -1.30
N TYR A 436 -31.04 -9.06 -2.39
CA TYR A 436 -31.66 -9.75 -3.55
C TYR A 436 -30.67 -10.73 -4.22
N ILE A 437 -29.42 -10.32 -4.43
CA ILE A 437 -28.39 -11.19 -4.99
C ILE A 437 -28.10 -12.36 -4.04
N ILE A 438 -27.94 -12.10 -2.74
CA ILE A 438 -27.65 -13.12 -1.75
C ILE A 438 -28.82 -14.10 -1.59
N SER A 439 -30.07 -13.62 -1.68
CA SER A 439 -31.25 -14.51 -1.62
C SER A 439 -31.25 -15.49 -2.78
N LYS A 440 -30.86 -15.07 -3.99
CA LYS A 440 -30.72 -15.97 -5.12
C LYS A 440 -29.61 -17.01 -4.90
N MET A 441 -28.44 -16.60 -4.37
CA MET A 441 -27.40 -17.56 -4.00
C MET A 441 -27.86 -18.60 -2.98
N LYS A 442 -28.72 -18.18 -2.00
CA LYS A 442 -29.36 -19.12 -1.03
C LYS A 442 -30.33 -20.08 -1.70
N GLU A 443 -31.24 -19.59 -2.56
CA GLU A 443 -32.18 -20.41 -3.32
C GLU A 443 -31.46 -21.45 -4.18
N ARG A 444 -30.29 -21.10 -4.73
CA ARG A 444 -29.45 -22.02 -5.50
C ARG A 444 -28.62 -22.98 -4.64
N GLY A 445 -28.69 -22.88 -3.32
CA GLY A 445 -28.00 -23.79 -2.38
C GLY A 445 -26.50 -23.56 -2.24
N PHE A 446 -25.96 -22.40 -2.67
CA PHE A 446 -24.53 -22.10 -2.56
C PHE A 446 -24.12 -21.63 -1.16
N VAL A 447 -25.03 -21.00 -0.42
CA VAL A 447 -24.72 -20.34 0.87
C VAL A 447 -24.61 -21.37 1.98
N ILE A 448 -23.53 -21.25 2.78
CA ILE A 448 -23.34 -21.99 4.02
C ILE A 448 -23.79 -21.08 5.18
N GLU A 449 -24.82 -21.48 5.90
CA GLU A 449 -25.20 -20.81 7.14
C GLU A 449 -24.17 -21.16 8.24
N ARG A 450 -23.56 -20.17 8.83
CA ARG A 450 -22.66 -20.29 9.99
C ARG A 450 -23.29 -19.64 11.19
#